data_aa378cdafd09ab98ce059036bafc35c2
#
_entry.id   aa378cdafd09ab98ce059036bafc35c2
#
_cell.length_a   1.000
_cell.length_b   1.000
_cell.length_c   1.000
_cell.angle_alpha   90.00
_cell.angle_beta   90.00
_cell.angle_gamma   90.00
#
_symmetry.space_group_name_H-M   'P 1'
#
loop_
_entity.id
_entity.type
_entity.pdbx_description
1 polymer ?
#
loop_
_entity_poly.entity_id
_entity_poly.type
_entity_poly.pdbx_seq_one_letter_code
_entity_poly.pdbx_strand_id
1 'polypeptide(L)'
;MSATVEIPAEPAPFTLVGDRTALIVIDMQRDFLLPGGFGESLGNDVGQLAQVVPPLAALIGAARDAGVMVIHTREGHRPDLSDCPPAKLRRGAPSKRIGDEGKYGRILIRGEYGHDIVDELAP
;
A
#
# COMPACT_ATOMS: atom_id res chain seq x y z
N MET A 1 -26.82 -11.62 9.73
CA MET A 1 -26.89 -10.53 10.72
C MET A 1 -25.53 -9.89 10.82
N SER A 2 -25.44 -8.58 10.65
CA SER A 2 -24.15 -7.94 10.71
C SER A 2 -23.69 -7.76 12.16
N ALA A 3 -22.42 -8.06 12.42
CA ALA A 3 -21.82 -7.79 13.71
C ALA A 3 -21.54 -6.29 13.86
N THR A 4 -21.84 -5.76 15.03
CA THR A 4 -21.47 -4.39 15.38
C THR A 4 -20.40 -4.42 16.47
N VAL A 5 -19.42 -3.52 16.34
CA VAL A 5 -18.35 -3.36 17.32
C VAL A 5 -18.25 -1.87 17.65
N GLU A 6 -18.22 -1.56 18.94
CA GLU A 6 -17.94 -0.20 19.37
C GLU A 6 -16.43 -0.03 19.55
N ILE A 7 -15.86 0.93 18.84
CA ILE A 7 -14.45 1.25 18.91
C ILE A 7 -14.26 2.50 19.78
N PRO A 8 -13.46 2.43 20.85
CA PRO A 8 -13.14 3.63 21.62
C PRO A 8 -12.30 4.57 20.75
N ALA A 9 -12.85 5.73 20.46
CA ALA A 9 -12.26 6.71 19.57
C ALA A 9 -12.52 8.12 20.08
N GLU A 10 -11.75 9.07 19.62
CA GLU A 10 -11.93 10.50 19.88
C GLU A 10 -12.62 11.15 18.68
N PRO A 11 -13.53 12.12 18.88
CA PRO A 11 -14.00 12.66 20.17
C PRO A 11 -15.09 11.84 20.87
N ALA A 12 -15.52 10.75 20.28
CA ALA A 12 -16.54 9.86 20.84
C ALA A 12 -16.37 8.44 20.31
N PRO A 13 -16.86 7.42 21.04
CA PRO A 13 -16.86 6.05 20.54
C PRO A 13 -17.54 5.93 19.18
N PHE A 14 -16.99 5.07 18.32
CA PHE A 14 -17.51 4.84 16.98
C PHE A 14 -18.06 3.42 16.84
N THR A 15 -19.28 3.30 16.33
CA THR A 15 -19.91 2.01 16.06
C THR A 15 -19.56 1.56 14.65
N LEU A 16 -18.84 0.45 14.54
CA LEU A 16 -18.49 -0.16 13.28
C LEU A 16 -19.49 -1.29 12.97
N VAL A 17 -20.05 -1.27 11.78
CA VAL A 17 -21.01 -2.29 11.30
C VAL A 17 -20.29 -3.12 10.24
N GLY A 18 -20.05 -4.40 10.53
CA GLY A 18 -19.14 -5.25 9.74
C GLY A 18 -19.49 -5.36 8.26
N ASP A 19 -20.77 -5.61 7.92
CA ASP A 19 -21.21 -5.75 6.52
C ASP A 19 -21.36 -4.40 5.77
N ARG A 20 -21.13 -3.30 6.46
CA ARG A 20 -21.19 -1.94 5.91
C ARG A 20 -19.86 -1.22 6.01
N THR A 21 -18.81 -1.96 6.27
CA THR A 21 -17.45 -1.45 6.49
C THR A 21 -16.48 -2.10 5.51
N ALA A 22 -15.51 -1.35 5.05
CA ALA A 22 -14.38 -1.88 4.29
C ALA A 22 -13.08 -1.42 4.95
N LEU A 23 -12.11 -2.34 5.01
CA LEU A 23 -10.73 -2.02 5.35
C LEU A 23 -9.98 -1.75 4.06
N ILE A 24 -9.49 -0.53 3.89
CA ILE A 24 -8.69 -0.14 2.72
C ILE A 24 -7.22 -0.17 3.11
N VAL A 25 -6.45 -1.04 2.46
CA VAL A 25 -5.01 -1.19 2.64
C VAL A 25 -4.33 -0.46 1.49
N ILE A 26 -3.69 0.65 1.80
CA ILE A 26 -3.27 1.64 0.80
C ILE A 26 -1.79 1.47 0.46
N ASP A 27 -1.50 1.11 -0.80
CA ASP A 27 -0.18 1.18 -1.42
C ASP A 27 0.94 0.47 -0.64
N MET A 28 0.65 -0.70 -0.08
CA MET A 28 1.62 -1.50 0.67
C MET A 28 2.50 -2.32 -0.29
N GLN A 29 3.17 -1.62 -1.19
CA GLN A 29 3.93 -2.16 -2.31
C GLN A 29 5.42 -2.28 -1.98
N ARG A 30 6.10 -3.22 -2.65
CA ARG A 30 7.54 -3.43 -2.49
C ARG A 30 8.34 -2.18 -2.84
N ASP A 31 7.95 -1.44 -3.87
CA ASP A 31 8.61 -0.19 -4.26
C ASP A 31 8.63 0.85 -3.13
N PHE A 32 7.64 0.84 -2.23
CA PHE A 32 7.58 1.79 -1.12
C PHE A 32 8.18 1.26 0.17
N LEU A 33 8.14 -0.05 0.41
CA LEU A 33 8.42 -0.63 1.71
C LEU A 33 9.78 -1.33 1.79
N LEU A 34 10.34 -1.80 0.68
CA LEU A 34 11.58 -2.57 0.71
C LEU A 34 12.82 -1.69 0.59
N PRO A 35 13.92 -2.09 1.28
CA PRO A 35 15.20 -1.41 1.13
C PRO A 35 15.69 -1.39 -0.32
N GLY A 36 16.24 -0.27 -0.75
CA GLY A 36 16.71 -0.06 -2.11
C GLY A 36 15.62 0.25 -3.13
N GLY A 37 14.36 0.38 -2.69
CA GLY A 37 13.23 0.72 -3.53
C GLY A 37 13.04 2.22 -3.74
N PHE A 38 11.98 2.56 -4.46
CA PHE A 38 11.64 3.95 -4.79
C PHE A 38 11.37 4.79 -3.55
N GLY A 39 10.61 4.25 -2.58
CA GLY A 39 10.29 4.99 -1.35
C GLY A 39 11.54 5.42 -0.58
N GLU A 40 12.51 4.53 -0.42
CA GLU A 40 13.78 4.88 0.22
C GLU A 40 14.54 5.93 -0.57
N SER A 41 14.54 5.84 -1.90
CA SER A 41 15.20 6.82 -2.76
C SER A 41 14.59 8.23 -2.66
N LEU A 42 13.34 8.33 -2.24
CA LEU A 42 12.67 9.61 -1.96
C LEU A 42 12.99 10.18 -0.57
N GLY A 43 13.71 9.44 0.25
CA GLY A 43 14.07 9.86 1.61
C GLY A 43 13.20 9.27 2.71
N ASN A 44 12.32 8.32 2.40
CA ASN A 44 11.49 7.67 3.40
C ASN A 44 12.31 6.68 4.24
N ASP A 45 12.03 6.62 5.53
CA ASP A 45 12.57 5.62 6.44
C ASP A 45 11.77 4.32 6.30
N VAL A 46 12.25 3.41 5.43
CA VAL A 46 11.54 2.14 5.17
C VAL A 46 11.56 1.22 6.38
N GLY A 47 12.54 1.33 7.26
CA GLY A 47 12.56 0.56 8.52
C GLY A 47 11.39 0.95 9.41
N GLN A 48 11.10 2.23 9.51
CA GLN A 48 9.93 2.72 10.25
C GLN A 48 8.62 2.33 9.58
N LEU A 49 8.53 2.49 8.27
CA LEU A 49 7.33 2.12 7.51
C LEU A 49 7.03 0.62 7.62
N ALA A 50 8.05 -0.22 7.58
CA ALA A 50 7.89 -1.67 7.67
C ALA A 50 7.31 -2.13 9.01
N GLN A 51 7.40 -1.32 10.06
CA GLN A 51 6.82 -1.66 11.36
C GLN A 51 5.30 -1.82 11.34
N VAL A 52 4.62 -1.23 10.36
CA VAL A 52 3.17 -1.38 10.22
C VAL A 52 2.77 -2.75 9.68
N VAL A 53 3.68 -3.47 9.01
CA VAL A 53 3.34 -4.71 8.30
C VAL A 53 2.81 -5.81 9.23
N PRO A 54 3.46 -6.17 10.35
CA PRO A 54 2.92 -7.21 11.23
C PRO A 54 1.54 -6.86 11.82
N PRO A 55 1.30 -5.68 12.40
CA PRO A 55 -0.04 -5.38 12.93
C PRO A 55 -1.08 -5.27 11.81
N LEU A 56 -0.70 -4.81 10.61
CA LEU A 56 -1.63 -4.76 9.49
C LEU A 56 -1.99 -6.15 8.99
N ALA A 57 -1.05 -7.08 8.94
CA ALA A 57 -1.34 -8.48 8.59
C ALA A 57 -2.35 -9.10 9.58
N ALA A 58 -2.18 -8.83 10.87
CA ALA A 58 -3.14 -9.28 11.89
C ALA A 58 -4.53 -8.64 11.70
N LEU A 59 -4.57 -7.34 11.40
CA LEU A 59 -5.83 -6.63 11.16
C LEU A 59 -6.56 -7.16 9.91
N ILE A 60 -5.84 -7.41 8.83
CA ILE A 60 -6.41 -7.99 7.60
C ILE A 60 -7.01 -9.37 7.89
N GLY A 61 -6.29 -10.22 8.62
CA GLY A 61 -6.79 -11.54 9.04
C GLY A 61 -8.07 -11.43 9.85
N ALA A 62 -8.10 -10.56 10.86
CA ALA A 62 -9.29 -10.34 11.68
C ALA A 62 -10.46 -9.78 10.86
N ALA A 63 -10.21 -8.87 9.94
CA ALA A 63 -11.23 -8.31 9.07
C ALA A 63 -11.88 -9.41 8.19
N ARG A 64 -11.05 -10.26 7.59
CA ARG A 64 -11.52 -11.39 6.77
C ARG A 64 -12.35 -12.37 7.60
N ASP A 65 -11.88 -12.73 8.79
CA ASP A 65 -12.62 -13.63 9.69
C ASP A 65 -13.96 -13.05 10.12
N ALA A 66 -14.05 -11.74 10.25
CA ALA A 66 -15.28 -11.04 10.61
C ALA A 66 -16.20 -10.74 9.41
N GLY A 67 -15.80 -11.11 8.19
CA GLY A 67 -16.58 -10.82 6.98
C GLY A 67 -16.53 -9.36 6.53
N VAL A 68 -15.57 -8.58 7.03
CA VAL A 68 -15.34 -7.20 6.58
C VAL A 68 -14.61 -7.23 5.24
N MET A 69 -15.08 -6.43 4.29
CA MET A 69 -14.45 -6.31 2.98
C MET A 69 -13.04 -5.74 3.13
N VAL A 70 -12.07 -6.35 2.46
CA VAL A 70 -10.69 -5.85 2.40
C VAL A 70 -10.38 -5.41 0.98
N ILE A 71 -9.94 -4.17 0.84
CA ILE A 71 -9.59 -3.55 -0.45
C ILE A 71 -8.11 -3.16 -0.40
N HIS A 72 -7.35 -3.60 -1.41
CA HIS A 72 -5.96 -3.18 -1.58
C HIS A 72 -5.86 -2.17 -2.71
N THR A 73 -5.11 -1.09 -2.50
CA THR A 73 -4.75 -0.17 -3.57
C THR A 73 -3.27 -0.35 -3.95
N ARG A 74 -2.95 -0.03 -5.19
CA ARG A 74 -1.59 0.02 -5.69
C ARG A 74 -1.41 1.25 -6.58
N GLU A 75 -0.42 2.06 -6.29
CA GLU A 75 0.00 3.11 -7.20
C GLU A 75 0.81 2.48 -8.34
N GLY A 76 0.39 2.72 -9.57
CA GLY A 76 1.10 2.16 -10.72
C GLY A 76 0.67 2.78 -12.03
N HIS A 77 1.54 2.63 -13.01
CA HIS A 77 1.38 3.22 -14.32
C HIS A 77 1.56 2.18 -15.43
N ARG A 78 1.05 2.51 -16.61
CA ARG A 78 1.24 1.69 -17.81
C ARG A 78 2.72 1.69 -18.21
N PRO A 79 3.19 0.62 -18.86
CA PRO A 79 4.59 0.55 -19.30
C PRO A 79 5.02 1.71 -20.21
N ASP A 80 4.10 2.27 -21.00
CA ASP A 80 4.38 3.42 -21.88
C ASP A 80 4.28 4.77 -21.15
N LEU A 81 3.94 4.77 -19.85
CA LEU A 81 3.79 5.97 -19.02
C LEU A 81 2.70 6.93 -19.50
N SER A 82 1.78 6.49 -20.35
CA SER A 82 0.72 7.33 -20.91
C SER A 82 -0.24 7.88 -19.87
N ASP A 83 -0.35 7.22 -18.72
CA ASP A 83 -1.21 7.62 -17.60
C ASP A 83 -0.43 8.31 -16.46
N CYS A 84 0.84 8.68 -16.67
CA CYS A 84 1.65 9.35 -15.67
C CYS A 84 1.84 10.83 -15.99
N PRO A 85 1.31 11.76 -15.19
CA PRO A 85 1.44 13.19 -15.44
C PRO A 85 2.90 13.65 -15.40
N PRO A 86 3.28 14.69 -16.20
CA PRO A 86 4.66 15.18 -16.25
C PRO A 86 5.25 15.57 -14.90
N ALA A 87 4.46 16.17 -14.02
CA ALA A 87 4.91 16.53 -12.68
C ALA A 87 5.31 15.30 -11.85
N LYS A 88 4.56 14.21 -12.01
CA LYS A 88 4.81 12.94 -11.33
C LYS A 88 6.05 12.24 -11.89
N LEU A 89 6.27 12.31 -13.19
CA LEU A 89 7.46 11.76 -13.85
C LEU A 89 8.77 12.43 -13.40
N ARG A 90 8.70 13.65 -12.90
CA ARG A 90 9.87 14.38 -12.40
C ARG A 90 10.16 14.15 -10.93
N ARG A 91 9.32 13.39 -10.23
CA ARG A 91 9.54 13.08 -8.82
C ARG A 91 10.72 12.13 -8.65
N GLY A 92 11.61 12.46 -7.72
CA GLY A 92 12.79 11.66 -7.42
C GLY A 92 14.05 12.10 -8.17
N ALA A 93 15.17 11.50 -7.79
CA ALA A 93 16.46 11.76 -8.41
C ALA A 93 16.52 11.21 -9.85
N PRO A 94 17.31 11.80 -10.74
CA PRO A 94 17.55 11.22 -12.06
C PRO A 94 17.95 9.74 -11.97
N SER A 95 17.44 8.91 -12.86
CA SER A 95 17.63 7.44 -12.91
C SER A 95 16.90 6.67 -11.80
N LYS A 96 16.12 7.36 -10.95
CA LYS A 96 15.32 6.74 -9.88
C LYS A 96 13.90 7.30 -9.88
N ARG A 97 13.34 7.47 -11.07
CA ARG A 97 12.00 8.00 -11.28
C ARG A 97 11.05 6.90 -11.71
N ILE A 98 9.76 7.19 -11.69
CA ILE A 98 8.73 6.27 -12.18
C ILE A 98 9.07 5.84 -13.62
N GLY A 99 9.06 4.54 -13.87
CA GLY A 99 9.40 3.94 -15.15
C GLY A 99 10.87 3.57 -15.33
N ASP A 100 11.78 4.12 -14.52
CA ASP A 100 13.20 3.75 -14.58
C ASP A 100 13.43 2.35 -13.99
N GLU A 101 14.48 1.67 -14.44
CA GLU A 101 14.89 0.40 -13.85
C GLU A 101 15.40 0.63 -12.43
N GLY A 102 14.81 -0.10 -11.49
CA GLY A 102 15.23 -0.12 -10.10
C GLY A 102 15.60 -1.53 -9.66
N LYS A 103 15.88 -1.68 -8.38
CA LYS A 103 16.21 -2.98 -7.78
C LYS A 103 15.09 -4.02 -7.95
N TYR A 104 13.85 -3.58 -8.03
CA TYR A 104 12.67 -4.45 -8.09
C TYR A 104 11.94 -4.37 -9.43
N GLY A 105 12.66 -4.10 -10.50
CA GLY A 105 12.10 -3.89 -11.83
C GLY A 105 11.84 -2.40 -12.10
N ARG A 106 11.09 -2.10 -13.16
CA ARG A 106 10.73 -0.73 -13.47
C ARG A 106 9.83 -0.14 -12.38
N ILE A 107 10.22 1.00 -11.86
CA ILE A 107 9.59 1.64 -10.71
C ILE A 107 8.12 1.97 -11.01
N LEU A 108 7.22 1.49 -10.16
CA LEU A 108 5.77 1.72 -10.21
C LEU A 108 5.12 1.41 -11.57
N ILE A 109 5.62 0.41 -12.26
CA ILE A 109 5.03 -0.07 -13.51
C ILE A 109 4.23 -1.35 -13.25
N ARG A 110 2.99 -1.39 -13.73
CA ARG A 110 2.11 -2.55 -13.61
C ARG A 110 2.76 -3.80 -14.18
N GLY A 111 2.71 -4.88 -13.42
CA GLY A 111 3.32 -6.15 -13.77
C GLY A 111 4.75 -6.35 -13.28
N GLU A 112 5.42 -5.30 -12.82
CA GLU A 112 6.74 -5.40 -12.25
C GLU A 112 6.70 -5.89 -10.79
N TYR A 113 7.76 -6.54 -10.34
CA TYR A 113 7.85 -7.09 -8.99
C TYR A 113 7.66 -6.02 -7.91
N GLY A 114 8.29 -4.84 -8.08
CA GLY A 114 8.21 -3.74 -7.13
C GLY A 114 6.82 -3.12 -7.02
N HIS A 115 6.05 -3.16 -8.09
CA HIS A 115 4.69 -2.64 -8.10
C HIS A 115 3.73 -3.46 -7.23
N ASP A 116 4.01 -4.73 -7.01
CA ASP A 116 3.11 -5.60 -6.28
C ASP A 116 3.21 -5.42 -4.76
N ILE A 117 2.18 -5.88 -4.07
CA ILE A 117 2.06 -5.80 -2.61
C ILE A 117 3.09 -6.72 -1.96
N VAL A 118 3.66 -6.30 -0.83
CA VAL A 118 4.58 -7.13 -0.06
C VAL A 118 3.95 -8.47 0.32
N ASP A 119 4.75 -9.53 0.36
CA ASP A 119 4.27 -10.91 0.52
C ASP A 119 3.39 -11.09 1.76
N GLU A 120 3.76 -10.46 2.86
CA GLU A 120 3.08 -10.58 4.16
C GLU A 120 1.64 -10.03 4.14
N LEU A 121 1.32 -9.18 3.18
CA LEU A 121 0.01 -8.54 3.04
C LEU A 121 -0.71 -8.95 1.76
N ALA A 122 -0.22 -9.94 1.05
CA ALA A 122 -0.79 -10.38 -0.23
C ALA A 122 -2.30 -10.67 -0.10
N PRO A 123 -3.11 -10.17 -1.05
CA PRO A 123 -4.55 -10.41 -1.07
C PRO A 123 -4.93 -11.88 -1.17
#